data_757992d5a2f443df637fc461d4f6b146
#
_entry.id   757992d5a2f443df637fc461d4f6b146
#
_cell.length_a   1.000
_cell.length_b   1.000
_cell.length_c   1.000
_cell.angle_alpha   90.00
_cell.angle_beta   90.00
_cell.angle_gamma   90.00
#
_symmetry.space_group_name_H-M   'P 1'
#
loop_
_entity.id
_entity.type
_entity.pdbx_description
1 polymer ?
#
loop_
_entity_poly.entity_id
_entity_poly.type
_entity_poly.pdbx_seq_one_letter_code
_entity_poly.pdbx_strand_id
1 'polypeptide(L)'
;MSGGQWREPTGDELAGVTKYRRPKSPYERFMEEEGIPIYRGIGVYDTRELALGDWRRRGGRGAFLYLEGLEDNKGLFVVEVPAGGALRPERHLYDEFYLVIEGRGSTEVWREGGKRQVFEWQPGTLFMIPINAWYQLVNATNSPALLLAANNAPPIMNIFQSRQFIFENPYPFTERYDGRDDFFQARSDIEPDEVRQRAAIRSNVFPDIVHCELPLDNQRAPGYRRIQPYFHGFLRDASTGGFIAEYPVGRYSKAHYHRSGAVLVCLRGRGYTFNWPVELGPRPWEAGKGDQVRVQEYKAGGLVAAAPGGGNWFHQHFNISKEPTRYINFWGGPTAHWGGIFEEHGEEVLSGNHFGIHEGGRTILYWQEDPYVREYYRARLREEGAEFNMPEALFVPPAEVGAR
;
A
#
# COMPACT_ATOMS: atom_id res chain seq x y z
N MET A 1 12.79 45.87 -31.23
CA MET A 1 12.00 44.83 -30.50
C MET A 1 11.22 45.54 -29.42
N SER A 2 9.92 45.75 -29.66
CA SER A 2 9.01 46.38 -28.69
C SER A 2 8.87 45.44 -27.47
N GLY A 3 9.37 45.86 -26.34
CA GLY A 3 9.15 45.16 -25.08
C GLY A 3 7.63 45.14 -24.78
N GLY A 4 6.97 44.08 -25.19
CA GLY A 4 5.59 43.87 -24.83
C GLY A 4 5.49 43.77 -23.32
N GLN A 5 4.69 44.66 -22.72
CA GLN A 5 4.39 44.64 -21.30
C GLN A 5 3.63 43.31 -21.03
N TRP A 6 4.08 42.54 -20.04
CA TRP A 6 3.40 41.32 -19.64
C TRP A 6 1.95 41.62 -19.24
N ARG A 7 1.03 40.77 -19.63
CA ARG A 7 -0.39 40.80 -19.23
C ARG A 7 -0.90 39.38 -18.97
N GLU A 8 -1.94 39.26 -18.22
CA GLU A 8 -2.62 37.98 -18.05
C GLU A 8 -3.15 37.47 -19.39
N PRO A 9 -2.95 36.19 -19.71
CA PRO A 9 -3.57 35.57 -20.90
C PRO A 9 -5.10 35.59 -20.81
N THR A 10 -5.74 35.78 -21.96
CA THR A 10 -7.21 35.66 -22.05
C THR A 10 -7.66 34.21 -22.03
N GLY A 11 -8.95 33.95 -21.73
CA GLY A 11 -9.52 32.59 -21.76
C GLY A 11 -9.30 31.87 -23.09
N ASP A 12 -9.35 32.59 -24.23
CA ASP A 12 -9.10 32.03 -25.56
C ASP A 12 -7.62 31.63 -25.75
N GLU A 13 -6.71 32.41 -25.25
CA GLU A 13 -5.26 32.12 -25.28
C GLU A 13 -4.94 30.91 -24.37
N LEU A 14 -5.59 30.79 -23.21
CA LEU A 14 -5.43 29.67 -22.31
C LEU A 14 -6.11 28.40 -22.85
N ALA A 15 -7.17 28.50 -23.63
CA ALA A 15 -7.91 27.35 -24.16
C ALA A 15 -7.04 26.35 -24.93
N GLY A 16 -5.97 26.82 -25.59
CA GLY A 16 -4.99 25.98 -26.26
C GLY A 16 -4.01 25.26 -25.33
N VAL A 17 -3.65 25.90 -24.19
CA VAL A 17 -2.68 25.36 -23.22
C VAL A 17 -3.34 24.48 -22.17
N THR A 18 -4.64 24.68 -21.86
CA THR A 18 -5.37 23.87 -20.89
C THR A 18 -5.83 22.50 -21.43
N LYS A 19 -5.79 22.30 -22.74
CA LYS A 19 -6.13 21.01 -23.40
C LYS A 19 -4.90 20.12 -23.63
N TYR A 20 -3.98 20.11 -22.68
CA TYR A 20 -2.79 19.27 -22.77
C TYR A 20 -3.16 17.80 -22.55
N ARG A 21 -2.82 16.95 -23.51
CA ARG A 21 -2.93 15.51 -23.35
C ARG A 21 -1.62 15.01 -22.72
N ARG A 22 -1.68 14.59 -21.44
CA ARG A 22 -0.51 13.97 -20.78
C ARG A 22 -0.05 12.76 -21.60
N PRO A 23 1.21 12.68 -22.02
CA PRO A 23 1.72 11.48 -22.66
C PRO A 23 1.76 10.33 -21.66
N LYS A 24 1.57 9.10 -22.13
CA LYS A 24 1.73 7.91 -21.28
C LYS A 24 3.14 7.84 -20.73
N SER A 25 3.24 7.54 -19.43
CA SER A 25 4.55 7.32 -18.80
C SER A 25 5.26 6.08 -19.39
N PRO A 26 6.57 5.95 -19.23
CA PRO A 26 7.29 4.73 -19.60
C PRO A 26 6.72 3.48 -18.94
N TYR A 27 6.28 3.57 -17.68
CA TYR A 27 5.64 2.45 -16.99
C TYR A 27 4.27 2.10 -17.58
N GLU A 28 3.45 3.10 -17.96
CA GLU A 28 2.17 2.83 -18.63
C GLU A 28 2.37 2.12 -19.98
N ARG A 29 3.37 2.56 -20.76
CA ARG A 29 3.73 1.87 -22.01
C ARG A 29 4.20 0.44 -21.78
N PHE A 30 5.02 0.22 -20.75
CA PHE A 30 5.46 -1.11 -20.35
C PHE A 30 4.27 -2.03 -20.05
N MET A 31 3.32 -1.59 -19.24
CA MET A 31 2.13 -2.40 -18.90
C MET A 31 1.31 -2.76 -20.16
N GLU A 32 1.14 -1.83 -21.09
CA GLU A 32 0.41 -2.09 -22.34
C GLU A 32 1.16 -3.08 -23.25
N GLU A 33 2.48 -2.98 -23.34
CA GLU A 33 3.34 -3.88 -24.11
C GLU A 33 3.34 -5.31 -23.55
N GLU A 34 3.14 -5.49 -22.23
CA GLU A 34 3.01 -6.82 -21.63
C GLU A 34 1.72 -7.55 -22.06
N GLY A 35 0.70 -6.83 -22.54
CA GLY A 35 -0.48 -7.37 -23.22
C GLY A 35 -1.47 -8.09 -22.30
N ILE A 36 -1.39 -7.91 -20.99
CA ILE A 36 -2.32 -8.44 -20.01
C ILE A 36 -3.32 -7.37 -19.54
N PRO A 37 -4.46 -7.73 -18.92
CA PRO A 37 -5.43 -6.76 -18.43
C PRO A 37 -4.81 -5.74 -17.47
N ILE A 38 -5.30 -4.49 -17.53
CA ILE A 38 -4.92 -3.40 -16.64
C ILE A 38 -6.20 -2.89 -15.96
N TYR A 39 -6.35 -3.18 -14.68
CA TYR A 39 -7.45 -2.70 -13.87
C TYR A 39 -7.12 -1.32 -13.31
N ARG A 40 -8.03 -0.35 -13.53
CA ARG A 40 -7.89 1.04 -13.09
C ARG A 40 -8.97 1.40 -12.08
N GLY A 41 -8.68 2.31 -11.16
CA GLY A 41 -9.62 2.78 -10.14
C GLY A 41 -8.95 2.99 -8.79
N ILE A 42 -9.75 3.07 -7.74
CA ILE A 42 -9.24 3.27 -6.37
C ILE A 42 -9.04 1.98 -5.60
N GLY A 43 -9.45 0.84 -6.16
CA GLY A 43 -9.31 -0.45 -5.49
C GLY A 43 -9.98 -1.60 -6.23
N VAL A 44 -9.88 -2.77 -5.65
CA VAL A 44 -10.46 -4.03 -6.11
C VAL A 44 -11.10 -4.74 -4.94
N TYR A 45 -12.34 -5.20 -5.11
CA TYR A 45 -13.08 -5.88 -4.05
C TYR A 45 -12.44 -7.21 -3.64
N ASP A 46 -12.02 -8.01 -4.64
CA ASP A 46 -11.31 -9.29 -4.45
C ASP A 46 -10.45 -9.57 -5.68
N THR A 47 -9.15 -9.76 -5.49
CA THR A 47 -8.22 -10.02 -6.59
C THR A 47 -8.43 -11.38 -7.25
N ARG A 48 -9.08 -12.32 -6.59
CA ARG A 48 -9.43 -13.65 -7.14
C ARG A 48 -10.50 -13.59 -8.23
N GLU A 49 -11.29 -12.51 -8.24
CA GLU A 49 -12.38 -12.32 -9.21
C GLU A 49 -11.89 -11.62 -10.50
N LEU A 50 -10.62 -11.24 -10.58
CA LEU A 50 -10.05 -10.56 -11.74
C LEU A 50 -9.88 -11.52 -12.93
N ALA A 51 -10.25 -11.06 -14.12
CA ALA A 51 -9.89 -11.76 -15.33
C ALA A 51 -8.39 -11.61 -15.61
N LEU A 52 -7.67 -12.73 -15.73
CA LEU A 52 -6.24 -12.75 -15.99
C LEU A 52 -5.95 -13.05 -17.47
N GLY A 53 -4.97 -12.33 -18.03
CA GLY A 53 -4.47 -12.58 -19.38
C GLY A 53 -3.17 -13.40 -19.40
N ASP A 54 -2.89 -14.05 -20.52
CA ASP A 54 -1.65 -14.81 -20.71
C ASP A 54 -0.44 -13.86 -20.71
N TRP A 55 0.41 -14.01 -19.72
CA TRP A 55 1.61 -13.18 -19.55
C TRP A 55 2.82 -13.84 -20.19
N ARG A 56 2.98 -13.60 -21.50
CA ARG A 56 4.01 -14.29 -22.30
C ARG A 56 5.42 -14.15 -21.76
N ARG A 57 5.82 -12.97 -21.26
CA ARG A 57 7.14 -12.75 -20.70
C ARG A 57 7.38 -13.60 -19.47
N ARG A 58 6.38 -13.75 -18.60
CA ARG A 58 6.51 -14.49 -17.34
C ARG A 58 6.17 -15.98 -17.44
N GLY A 59 5.43 -16.38 -18.44
CA GLY A 59 5.06 -17.80 -18.64
C GLY A 59 3.89 -18.28 -17.75
N GLY A 60 3.11 -17.36 -17.22
CA GLY A 60 1.89 -17.59 -16.44
C GLY A 60 0.76 -16.68 -16.92
N ARG A 61 -0.21 -16.42 -16.05
CA ARG A 61 -1.29 -15.45 -16.32
C ARG A 61 -1.21 -14.31 -15.32
N GLY A 62 -1.75 -13.13 -15.64
CA GLY A 62 -1.73 -12.02 -14.70
C GLY A 62 -2.58 -10.84 -15.13
N ALA A 63 -2.62 -9.83 -14.26
CA ALA A 63 -3.25 -8.54 -14.52
C ALA A 63 -2.54 -7.45 -13.72
N PHE A 64 -2.37 -6.28 -14.31
CA PHE A 64 -1.90 -5.10 -13.60
C PHE A 64 -3.03 -4.41 -12.84
N LEU A 65 -2.68 -3.83 -11.69
CA LEU A 65 -3.56 -3.02 -10.87
C LEU A 65 -2.98 -1.60 -10.85
N TYR A 66 -3.52 -0.73 -11.67
CA TYR A 66 -3.04 0.65 -11.83
C TYR A 66 -3.96 1.59 -11.05
N LEU A 67 -3.67 1.72 -9.75
CA LEU A 67 -4.53 2.44 -8.82
C LEU A 67 -4.24 3.94 -8.82
N GLU A 68 -5.31 4.71 -8.73
CA GLU A 68 -5.26 6.17 -8.66
C GLU A 68 -4.47 6.65 -7.43
N GLY A 69 -3.58 7.61 -7.64
CA GLY A 69 -2.69 8.16 -6.62
C GLY A 69 -1.44 7.35 -6.32
N LEU A 70 -1.27 6.21 -7.01
CA LEU A 70 -0.09 5.34 -6.88
C LEU A 70 0.70 5.20 -8.18
N GLU A 71 0.24 5.82 -9.27
CA GLU A 71 0.68 5.60 -10.64
C GLU A 71 2.19 5.75 -10.83
N ASP A 72 2.79 6.72 -10.15
CA ASP A 72 4.21 7.04 -10.27
C ASP A 72 5.08 6.42 -9.16
N ASN A 73 4.46 5.79 -8.17
CA ASN A 73 5.15 5.34 -6.97
C ASN A 73 5.11 3.82 -6.75
N LYS A 74 3.98 3.18 -7.10
CA LYS A 74 3.74 1.79 -6.75
C LYS A 74 3.21 1.00 -7.93
N GLY A 75 3.98 0.02 -8.37
CA GLY A 75 3.53 -1.02 -9.29
C GLY A 75 2.82 -2.13 -8.51
N LEU A 76 1.66 -2.53 -9.00
CA LEU A 76 0.88 -3.63 -8.45
C LEU A 76 0.43 -4.54 -9.58
N PHE A 77 0.48 -5.84 -9.33
CA PHE A 77 -0.10 -6.84 -10.23
C PHE A 77 -0.47 -8.11 -9.48
N VAL A 78 -1.36 -8.89 -10.04
CA VAL A 78 -1.56 -10.28 -9.65
C VAL A 78 -0.95 -11.18 -10.70
N VAL A 79 -0.38 -12.29 -10.25
CA VAL A 79 0.20 -13.32 -11.11
C VAL A 79 -0.25 -14.70 -10.66
N GLU A 80 -0.66 -15.49 -11.63
CA GLU A 80 -1.00 -16.90 -11.45
C GLU A 80 0.17 -17.77 -11.89
N VAL A 81 0.66 -18.59 -10.97
CA VAL A 81 1.64 -19.64 -11.26
C VAL A 81 0.89 -20.92 -11.63
N PRO A 82 1.06 -21.46 -12.83
CA PRO A 82 0.28 -22.60 -13.29
C PRO A 82 0.50 -23.85 -12.41
N ALA A 83 -0.52 -24.69 -12.31
CA ALA A 83 -0.43 -25.98 -11.63
C ALA A 83 0.68 -26.86 -12.23
N GLY A 84 1.53 -27.45 -11.38
CA GLY A 84 2.65 -28.29 -11.79
C GLY A 84 3.70 -27.57 -12.62
N GLY A 85 3.77 -26.24 -12.55
CA GLY A 85 4.64 -25.43 -13.39
C GLY A 85 5.43 -24.37 -12.65
N ALA A 86 6.07 -23.52 -13.42
CA ALA A 86 6.84 -22.41 -12.90
C ALA A 86 6.72 -21.20 -13.84
N LEU A 87 6.88 -20.00 -13.29
CA LEU A 87 7.11 -18.82 -14.12
C LEU A 87 8.50 -18.84 -14.72
N ARG A 88 8.74 -18.08 -15.77
CA ARG A 88 10.09 -17.90 -16.31
C ARG A 88 10.95 -17.17 -15.30
N PRO A 89 12.23 -17.55 -15.16
CA PRO A 89 13.18 -16.81 -14.33
C PRO A 89 13.31 -15.37 -14.81
N GLU A 90 13.38 -14.44 -13.87
CA GLU A 90 13.67 -13.03 -14.18
C GLU A 90 14.49 -12.35 -13.09
N ARG A 91 15.01 -11.19 -13.40
CA ARG A 91 15.60 -10.24 -12.46
C ARG A 91 15.21 -8.81 -12.90
N HIS A 92 15.29 -7.87 -12.01
CA HIS A 92 14.96 -6.46 -12.30
C HIS A 92 15.55 -5.49 -11.28
N LEU A 93 15.75 -4.24 -11.70
CA LEU A 93 16.33 -3.16 -10.89
C LEU A 93 15.30 -2.45 -10.00
N TYR A 94 14.37 -3.18 -9.40
CA TYR A 94 13.41 -2.63 -8.45
C TYR A 94 13.10 -3.65 -7.34
N ASP A 95 12.70 -3.14 -6.18
CA ASP A 95 12.26 -3.98 -5.07
C ASP A 95 10.86 -4.52 -5.36
N GLU A 96 10.64 -5.81 -5.11
CA GLU A 96 9.36 -6.47 -5.32
C GLU A 96 8.99 -7.37 -4.14
N PHE A 97 7.75 -7.26 -3.70
CA PHE A 97 7.17 -8.05 -2.63
C PHE A 97 6.04 -8.88 -3.18
N TYR A 98 5.91 -10.10 -2.67
CA TYR A 98 4.82 -11.00 -2.99
C TYR A 98 4.04 -11.37 -1.75
N LEU A 99 2.72 -11.21 -1.83
CA LEU A 99 1.75 -11.76 -0.90
C LEU A 99 1.03 -12.93 -1.58
N VAL A 100 1.08 -14.11 -0.97
CA VAL A 100 0.37 -15.29 -1.47
C VAL A 100 -1.10 -15.17 -1.10
N ILE A 101 -1.97 -15.08 -2.12
CA ILE A 101 -3.42 -15.01 -1.96
C ILE A 101 -4.01 -16.41 -1.90
N GLU A 102 -3.60 -17.29 -2.84
CA GLU A 102 -4.07 -18.67 -2.93
C GLU A 102 -2.98 -19.60 -3.42
N GLY A 103 -3.11 -20.88 -3.09
CA GLY A 103 -2.20 -21.92 -3.54
C GLY A 103 -0.94 -22.04 -2.68
N ARG A 104 -0.03 -22.89 -3.11
CA ARG A 104 1.24 -23.20 -2.46
C ARG A 104 2.33 -23.37 -3.50
N GLY A 105 3.57 -23.13 -3.08
CA GLY A 105 4.71 -23.31 -3.96
C GLY A 105 6.01 -22.94 -3.28
N SER A 106 7.01 -22.66 -4.09
CA SER A 106 8.33 -22.22 -3.63
C SER A 106 8.85 -21.10 -4.51
N THR A 107 9.82 -20.37 -3.99
CA THR A 107 10.61 -19.40 -4.76
C THR A 107 12.06 -19.81 -4.71
N GLU A 108 12.69 -19.90 -5.89
CA GLU A 108 14.12 -20.02 -6.02
C GLU A 108 14.72 -18.63 -6.23
N VAL A 109 15.76 -18.26 -5.49
CA VAL A 109 16.47 -16.97 -5.62
C VAL A 109 17.97 -17.23 -5.71
N TRP A 110 18.66 -16.57 -6.65
CA TRP A 110 20.11 -16.72 -6.81
C TRP A 110 20.76 -15.50 -7.43
N ARG A 111 22.05 -15.39 -7.24
CA ARG A 111 22.92 -14.47 -7.94
C ARG A 111 23.55 -15.18 -9.13
N GLU A 112 24.00 -14.45 -10.14
CA GLU A 112 24.72 -15.00 -11.28
C GLU A 112 25.91 -15.84 -10.78
N GLY A 113 25.98 -17.11 -11.22
CA GLY A 113 27.02 -18.05 -10.77
C GLY A 113 26.92 -18.49 -9.30
N GLY A 114 25.93 -18.04 -8.55
CA GLY A 114 25.76 -18.37 -7.13
C GLY A 114 24.84 -19.57 -6.88
N LYS A 115 24.82 -20.02 -5.61
CA LYS A 115 23.93 -21.07 -5.13
C LYS A 115 22.47 -20.56 -5.20
N ARG A 116 21.55 -21.45 -5.58
CA ARG A 116 20.11 -21.19 -5.46
C ARG A 116 19.65 -21.40 -4.04
N GLN A 117 18.99 -20.41 -3.49
CA GLN A 117 18.26 -20.50 -2.23
C GLN A 117 16.79 -20.75 -2.54
N VAL A 118 16.15 -21.62 -1.76
CA VAL A 118 14.75 -22.00 -1.97
C VAL A 118 14.00 -21.84 -0.66
N PHE A 119 12.83 -21.25 -0.72
CA PHE A 119 11.89 -21.22 0.39
C PHE A 119 10.47 -21.48 -0.12
N GLU A 120 9.67 -22.10 0.74
CA GLU A 120 8.28 -22.42 0.46
C GLU A 120 7.33 -21.31 0.91
N TRP A 121 6.16 -21.28 0.29
CA TRP A 121 5.11 -20.35 0.64
C TRP A 121 3.71 -20.95 0.52
N GLN A 122 2.77 -20.37 1.25
CA GLN A 122 1.35 -20.71 1.33
C GLN A 122 0.51 -19.44 1.48
N PRO A 123 -0.84 -19.51 1.43
CA PRO A 123 -1.68 -18.34 1.64
C PRO A 123 -1.31 -17.59 2.92
N GLY A 124 -1.18 -16.25 2.80
CA GLY A 124 -0.72 -15.39 3.89
C GLY A 124 0.79 -15.23 4.03
N THR A 125 1.60 -15.97 3.25
CA THR A 125 3.04 -15.73 3.21
C THR A 125 3.34 -14.41 2.48
N LEU A 126 4.17 -13.57 3.11
CA LEU A 126 4.73 -12.35 2.53
C LEU A 126 6.25 -12.54 2.39
N PHE A 127 6.78 -12.27 1.22
CA PHE A 127 8.23 -12.33 0.98
C PHE A 127 8.69 -11.25 0.00
N MET A 128 9.98 -10.99 0.00
CA MET A 128 10.57 -10.03 -0.92
C MET A 128 11.57 -10.68 -1.86
N ILE A 129 11.70 -10.10 -3.05
CA ILE A 129 12.75 -10.39 -4.02
C ILE A 129 13.79 -9.27 -3.94
N PRO A 130 15.06 -9.60 -3.64
CA PRO A 130 16.13 -8.62 -3.63
C PRO A 130 16.36 -8.00 -5.01
N ILE A 131 16.69 -6.71 -5.02
CA ILE A 131 16.99 -5.99 -6.27
C ILE A 131 18.02 -6.75 -7.09
N ASN A 132 17.72 -6.94 -8.35
CA ASN A 132 18.55 -7.58 -9.38
C ASN A 132 19.02 -9.03 -9.07
N ALA A 133 18.43 -9.69 -8.08
CA ALA A 133 18.59 -11.12 -7.92
C ALA A 133 17.74 -11.88 -8.96
N TRP A 134 18.28 -12.95 -9.52
CA TRP A 134 17.47 -13.89 -10.28
C TRP A 134 16.47 -14.59 -9.35
N TYR A 135 15.25 -14.75 -9.81
CA TYR A 135 14.26 -15.53 -9.09
C TYR A 135 13.30 -16.26 -10.01
N GLN A 136 12.69 -17.29 -9.47
CA GLN A 136 11.67 -18.09 -10.15
C GLN A 136 10.60 -18.53 -9.15
N LEU A 137 9.33 -18.29 -9.47
CA LEU A 137 8.18 -18.81 -8.72
C LEU A 137 7.82 -20.18 -9.29
N VAL A 138 7.73 -21.17 -8.41
CA VAL A 138 7.49 -22.58 -8.76
C VAL A 138 6.27 -23.09 -8.00
N ASN A 139 5.38 -23.79 -8.70
CA ASN A 139 4.21 -24.42 -8.13
C ASN A 139 4.21 -25.92 -8.50
N ALA A 140 4.63 -26.76 -7.57
CA ALA A 140 4.64 -28.19 -7.74
C ALA A 140 3.28 -28.87 -7.41
N THR A 141 2.26 -28.09 -7.08
CA THR A 141 0.92 -28.60 -6.75
C THR A 141 0.04 -28.78 -8.00
N ASN A 142 -1.07 -29.47 -7.85
CA ASN A 142 -2.03 -29.71 -8.94
C ASN A 142 -3.10 -28.62 -9.12
N SER A 143 -2.98 -27.50 -8.38
CA SER A 143 -3.85 -26.34 -8.48
C SER A 143 -3.02 -25.08 -8.74
N PRO A 144 -3.52 -24.09 -9.50
CA PRO A 144 -2.79 -22.83 -9.70
C PRO A 144 -2.62 -22.09 -8.37
N ALA A 145 -1.62 -21.23 -8.32
CA ALA A 145 -1.38 -20.35 -7.19
C ALA A 145 -1.48 -18.87 -7.62
N LEU A 146 -2.15 -18.04 -6.84
CA LEU A 146 -2.35 -16.62 -7.10
C LEU A 146 -1.55 -15.80 -6.08
N LEU A 147 -0.67 -14.93 -6.58
CA LEU A 147 0.12 -14.02 -5.78
C LEU A 147 -0.16 -12.57 -6.18
N LEU A 148 -0.23 -11.68 -5.19
CA LEU A 148 -0.26 -10.24 -5.38
C LEU A 148 1.16 -9.69 -5.20
N ALA A 149 1.64 -8.94 -6.18
CA ALA A 149 2.92 -8.24 -6.10
C ALA A 149 2.74 -6.74 -5.84
N ALA A 150 3.66 -6.18 -5.06
CA ALA A 150 3.82 -4.75 -4.89
C ALA A 150 5.30 -4.38 -5.09
N ASN A 151 5.58 -3.37 -5.91
CA ASN A 151 6.94 -2.99 -6.26
C ASN A 151 7.10 -1.49 -6.51
N ASN A 152 8.33 -1.06 -6.74
CA ASN A 152 8.67 0.31 -7.14
C ASN A 152 9.11 0.40 -8.61
N ALA A 153 8.60 -0.46 -9.47
CA ALA A 153 8.85 -0.42 -10.90
C ALA A 153 8.50 0.93 -11.57
N PRO A 154 7.36 1.61 -11.23
CA PRO A 154 7.01 2.86 -11.87
C PRO A 154 8.11 3.92 -11.82
N PRO A 155 8.66 4.34 -10.68
CA PRO A 155 9.73 5.35 -10.65
C PRO A 155 11.00 4.89 -11.36
N ILE A 156 11.36 3.62 -11.25
CA ILE A 156 12.55 3.07 -11.91
C ILE A 156 12.38 3.08 -13.43
N MET A 157 11.23 2.65 -13.94
CA MET A 157 10.95 2.65 -15.38
C MET A 157 10.81 4.06 -15.94
N ASN A 158 10.19 4.96 -15.18
CA ASN A 158 10.01 6.35 -15.59
C ASN A 158 11.34 7.12 -15.66
N ILE A 159 12.33 6.78 -14.81
CA ILE A 159 13.65 7.40 -14.79
C ILE A 159 14.54 6.82 -15.90
N PHE A 160 14.73 5.49 -15.92
CA PHE A 160 15.72 4.88 -16.81
C PHE A 160 15.23 4.66 -18.24
N GLN A 161 13.95 4.47 -18.46
CA GLN A 161 13.31 4.31 -19.78
C GLN A 161 13.97 3.25 -20.69
N SER A 162 14.64 2.27 -20.10
CA SER A 162 15.35 1.21 -20.80
C SER A 162 15.03 -0.17 -20.21
N ARG A 163 14.28 -0.98 -20.94
CA ARG A 163 13.96 -2.37 -20.53
C ARG A 163 15.22 -3.20 -20.36
N GLN A 164 16.18 -3.07 -21.30
CA GLN A 164 17.43 -3.81 -21.20
C GLN A 164 18.20 -3.46 -19.94
N PHE A 165 18.34 -2.17 -19.61
CA PHE A 165 19.01 -1.75 -18.38
C PHE A 165 18.31 -2.28 -17.13
N ILE A 166 16.99 -2.33 -17.09
CA ILE A 166 16.21 -2.72 -15.94
C ILE A 166 16.20 -4.24 -15.74
N PHE A 167 16.10 -5.04 -16.79
CA PHE A 167 15.93 -6.50 -16.71
C PHE A 167 17.21 -7.29 -17.01
N GLU A 168 18.23 -6.68 -17.61
CA GLU A 168 19.46 -7.35 -18.04
C GLU A 168 20.73 -6.76 -17.40
N ASN A 169 20.59 -5.86 -16.43
CA ASN A 169 21.73 -5.21 -15.79
C ASN A 169 22.63 -6.26 -15.07
N PRO A 170 23.94 -6.25 -15.32
CA PRO A 170 24.84 -7.26 -14.73
C PRO A 170 25.30 -6.94 -13.29
N TYR A 171 25.02 -5.75 -12.76
CA TYR A 171 25.49 -5.36 -11.41
C TYR A 171 24.87 -6.22 -10.32
N PRO A 172 25.66 -6.87 -9.46
CA PRO A 172 25.17 -7.91 -8.56
C PRO A 172 24.49 -7.42 -7.28
N PHE A 173 24.55 -6.14 -6.94
CA PHE A 173 24.00 -5.56 -5.68
C PHE A 173 24.32 -6.42 -4.44
N THR A 174 25.59 -6.76 -4.25
CA THR A 174 26.03 -7.63 -3.15
C THR A 174 25.75 -7.03 -1.77
N GLU A 175 25.70 -5.72 -1.67
CA GLU A 175 25.31 -4.95 -0.49
C GLU A 175 23.83 -5.09 -0.12
N ARG A 176 22.99 -5.54 -1.07
CA ARG A 176 21.55 -5.77 -0.87
C ARG A 176 21.23 -7.26 -0.72
N TYR A 177 21.95 -8.12 -1.42
CA TYR A 177 21.80 -9.57 -1.36
C TYR A 177 23.15 -10.24 -1.57
N ASP A 178 23.73 -10.76 -0.50
CA ASP A 178 25.05 -11.42 -0.49
C ASP A 178 25.00 -12.92 -0.77
N GLY A 179 23.78 -13.50 -0.78
CA GLY A 179 23.58 -14.94 -1.01
C GLY A 179 23.82 -15.83 0.21
N ARG A 180 23.92 -15.25 1.43
CA ARG A 180 24.10 -16.02 2.67
C ARG A 180 22.93 -16.97 2.91
N ASP A 181 23.22 -18.12 3.52
CA ASP A 181 22.26 -19.23 3.66
C ASP A 181 21.01 -18.87 4.52
N ASP A 182 21.13 -17.94 5.44
CA ASP A 182 20.05 -17.53 6.33
C ASP A 182 19.21 -16.34 5.82
N PHE A 183 19.50 -15.85 4.60
CA PHE A 183 18.84 -14.63 4.06
C PHE A 183 17.31 -14.76 3.99
N PHE A 184 16.80 -15.94 3.64
CA PHE A 184 15.37 -16.25 3.59
C PHE A 184 14.88 -17.08 4.78
N GLN A 185 15.66 -17.18 5.84
CA GLN A 185 15.19 -17.80 7.07
C GLN A 185 14.13 -16.91 7.72
N ALA A 186 12.93 -17.47 7.93
CA ALA A 186 11.87 -16.79 8.62
C ALA A 186 12.27 -16.45 10.06
N ARG A 187 11.95 -15.22 10.48
CA ARG A 187 12.17 -14.72 11.85
C ARG A 187 10.86 -14.18 12.39
N SER A 188 10.66 -14.34 13.69
CA SER A 188 9.43 -13.94 14.39
C SER A 188 9.68 -13.04 15.60
N ASP A 189 10.94 -12.71 15.89
CA ASP A 189 11.30 -11.88 17.04
C ASP A 189 10.75 -10.47 16.88
N ILE A 190 9.91 -10.04 17.83
CA ILE A 190 9.36 -8.70 17.90
C ILE A 190 10.34 -7.83 18.66
N GLU A 191 10.79 -6.75 18.04
CA GLU A 191 11.71 -5.78 18.60
C GLU A 191 11.15 -4.35 18.50
N PRO A 192 11.59 -3.39 19.34
CA PRO A 192 11.25 -2.00 19.13
C PRO A 192 11.93 -1.46 17.87
N ASP A 193 11.18 -0.70 17.07
CA ASP A 193 11.75 0.12 16.01
C ASP A 193 12.53 1.28 16.66
N GLU A 194 13.82 1.35 16.42
CA GLU A 194 14.72 2.35 17.02
C GLU A 194 14.29 3.80 16.68
N VAL A 195 13.71 4.02 15.51
CA VAL A 195 13.32 5.37 15.04
C VAL A 195 11.94 5.75 15.54
N ARG A 196 11.00 4.79 15.62
CA ARG A 196 9.58 5.07 15.87
C ARG A 196 9.05 4.57 17.19
N GLN A 197 9.88 3.87 17.95
CA GLN A 197 9.50 3.24 19.22
C GLN A 197 8.27 2.32 19.08
N ARG A 198 8.12 1.65 17.93
CA ARG A 198 6.99 0.73 17.63
C ARG A 198 7.50 -0.69 17.50
N ALA A 199 6.56 -1.64 17.56
CA ALA A 199 6.89 -3.03 17.35
C ALA A 199 7.30 -3.28 15.87
N ALA A 200 8.39 -3.99 15.69
CA ALA A 200 8.93 -4.38 14.39
C ALA A 200 9.34 -5.85 14.34
N ILE A 201 9.34 -6.43 13.16
CA ILE A 201 9.94 -7.74 12.86
C ILE A 201 10.87 -7.58 11.67
N ARG A 202 12.05 -8.22 11.73
CA ARG A 202 13.05 -8.22 10.66
C ARG A 202 13.13 -9.60 10.02
N SER A 203 12.61 -9.73 8.79
CA SER A 203 12.65 -10.99 8.05
C SER A 203 12.49 -10.73 6.55
N ASN A 204 12.99 -11.61 5.70
CA ASN A 204 12.76 -11.55 4.26
C ASN A 204 11.63 -12.48 3.81
N VAL A 205 11.19 -13.37 4.71
CA VAL A 205 10.02 -14.22 4.55
C VAL A 205 9.21 -14.20 5.85
N PHE A 206 7.94 -13.84 5.76
CA PHE A 206 6.96 -13.90 6.82
C PHE A 206 5.97 -15.01 6.47
N PRO A 207 6.02 -16.18 7.12
CA PRO A 207 5.25 -17.36 6.71
C PRO A 207 3.75 -17.17 6.75
N ASP A 208 3.25 -16.37 7.70
CA ASP A 208 1.82 -16.09 7.86
C ASP A 208 1.59 -14.71 8.48
N ILE A 209 1.28 -13.73 7.65
CA ILE A 209 0.92 -12.38 8.13
C ILE A 209 -0.57 -12.24 8.44
N VAL A 210 -1.38 -13.25 8.12
CA VAL A 210 -2.82 -13.27 8.40
C VAL A 210 -3.07 -13.57 9.88
N HIS A 211 -2.26 -14.44 10.51
CA HIS A 211 -2.46 -14.91 11.88
C HIS A 211 -1.33 -14.53 12.85
N CYS A 212 -0.24 -13.92 12.37
CA CYS A 212 0.86 -13.50 13.24
C CYS A 212 0.38 -12.58 14.37
N GLU A 213 1.12 -12.57 15.50
CA GLU A 213 0.83 -11.69 16.61
C GLU A 213 1.02 -10.21 16.21
N LEU A 214 0.09 -9.36 16.62
CA LEU A 214 0.17 -7.92 16.46
C LEU A 214 0.06 -7.24 17.81
N PRO A 215 1.11 -6.54 18.26
CA PRO A 215 1.07 -5.75 19.49
C PRO A 215 0.02 -4.63 19.43
N LEU A 216 -0.50 -4.26 20.59
CA LEU A 216 -1.42 -3.15 20.76
C LEU A 216 -0.72 -1.83 20.45
N ASP A 217 -1.33 -0.99 19.61
CA ASP A 217 -0.80 0.33 19.23
C ASP A 217 -1.77 1.48 19.62
N ASN A 218 -3.08 1.27 19.55
CA ASN A 218 -4.15 2.24 19.86
C ASN A 218 -4.13 3.55 19.06
N GLN A 219 -3.20 3.77 18.20
CA GLN A 219 -2.96 5.09 17.56
C GLN A 219 -4.07 5.51 16.61
N ARG A 220 -4.57 4.57 15.80
CA ARG A 220 -5.57 4.84 14.76
C ARG A 220 -7.00 4.67 15.24
N ALA A 221 -7.20 3.72 16.15
CA ALA A 221 -8.49 3.39 16.76
C ALA A 221 -8.27 2.73 18.10
N PRO A 222 -9.25 2.74 19.02
CA PRO A 222 -9.18 1.96 20.23
C PRO A 222 -9.03 0.47 19.93
N GLY A 223 -8.05 -0.19 20.54
CA GLY A 223 -7.75 -1.61 20.30
C GLY A 223 -7.05 -1.92 18.97
N TYR A 224 -6.67 -0.89 18.20
CA TYR A 224 -5.88 -1.06 16.99
C TYR A 224 -4.54 -1.72 17.31
N ARG A 225 -4.18 -2.71 16.51
CA ARG A 225 -2.94 -3.45 16.63
C ARG A 225 -2.08 -3.25 15.39
N ARG A 226 -0.75 -3.29 15.57
CA ARG A 226 0.15 -3.03 14.46
C ARG A 226 1.54 -3.63 14.69
N ILE A 227 2.18 -4.06 13.59
CA ILE A 227 3.59 -4.38 13.56
C ILE A 227 4.20 -3.88 12.24
N GLN A 228 5.47 -3.48 12.30
CA GLN A 228 6.25 -3.04 11.17
C GLN A 228 7.11 -4.20 10.65
N PRO A 229 6.83 -4.79 9.47
CA PRO A 229 7.76 -5.71 8.85
C PRO A 229 8.92 -4.92 8.24
N TYR A 230 10.13 -5.26 8.63
CA TYR A 230 11.35 -4.82 7.99
C TYR A 230 12.00 -5.98 7.25
N PHE A 231 12.33 -5.76 6.00
CA PHE A 231 13.05 -6.71 5.20
C PHE A 231 14.55 -6.51 5.41
N HIS A 232 15.25 -7.59 5.67
CA HIS A 232 16.67 -7.56 6.00
C HIS A 232 17.50 -7.04 4.82
N GLY A 233 18.38 -6.08 5.07
CA GLY A 233 19.13 -5.37 4.04
C GLY A 233 18.45 -4.12 3.50
N PHE A 234 17.21 -3.82 3.95
CA PHE A 234 16.40 -2.69 3.43
C PHE A 234 15.98 -1.69 4.49
N LEU A 235 16.57 -1.72 5.63
CA LEU A 235 16.08 -1.15 6.87
C LEU A 235 15.75 0.32 6.89
N ARG A 236 16.41 1.13 6.09
CA ARG A 236 16.16 2.58 5.99
C ARG A 236 16.08 3.06 4.55
N ASP A 237 16.58 2.25 3.64
CA ASP A 237 16.76 2.60 2.23
C ASP A 237 15.82 1.83 1.30
N ALA A 238 14.89 1.05 1.86
CA ALA A 238 13.87 0.42 1.04
C ALA A 238 12.98 1.49 0.44
N SER A 239 12.93 1.50 -0.86
CA SER A 239 12.01 2.34 -1.63
C SER A 239 10.54 2.00 -1.39
N THR A 240 10.27 0.96 -0.61
CA THR A 240 8.95 0.49 -0.23
C THR A 240 8.96 0.03 1.22
N GLY A 241 8.08 0.60 2.01
CA GLY A 241 7.81 0.18 3.37
C GLY A 241 6.38 -0.32 3.51
N GLY A 242 6.01 -0.75 4.70
CA GLY A 242 4.67 -1.21 5.00
C GLY A 242 4.46 -1.45 6.48
N PHE A 243 3.25 -1.79 6.85
CA PHE A 243 2.92 -2.30 8.18
C PHE A 243 1.71 -3.24 8.09
N ILE A 244 1.68 -4.21 8.99
CA ILE A 244 0.53 -5.07 9.18
C ILE A 244 -0.28 -4.47 10.32
N ALA A 245 -1.59 -4.35 10.14
CA ALA A 245 -2.48 -3.72 11.10
C ALA A 245 -3.82 -4.45 11.21
N GLU A 246 -4.48 -4.27 12.35
CA GLU A 246 -5.76 -4.90 12.62
C GLU A 246 -6.68 -3.95 13.36
N TYR A 247 -7.93 -3.88 12.88
CA TYR A 247 -9.03 -3.18 13.54
C TYR A 247 -9.97 -4.20 14.20
N PRO A 248 -10.27 -4.05 15.50
CA PRO A 248 -11.23 -4.90 16.17
C PRO A 248 -12.64 -4.79 15.59
N VAL A 249 -13.50 -5.74 15.90
CA VAL A 249 -14.91 -5.74 15.49
C VAL A 249 -15.63 -4.48 15.98
N GLY A 250 -16.41 -3.88 15.08
CA GLY A 250 -17.20 -2.68 15.38
C GLY A 250 -16.37 -1.42 15.57
N ARG A 251 -15.13 -1.40 15.06
CA ARG A 251 -14.21 -0.26 15.16
C ARG A 251 -13.75 0.24 13.80
N TYR A 252 -13.42 1.52 13.75
CA TYR A 252 -12.91 2.18 12.55
C TYR A 252 -11.82 3.19 12.90
N SER A 253 -11.02 3.59 11.91
CA SER A 253 -9.92 4.53 12.11
C SER A 253 -10.42 5.96 12.23
N LYS A 254 -9.62 6.82 12.86
CA LYS A 254 -9.71 8.26 12.61
C LYS A 254 -9.37 8.55 11.15
N ALA A 255 -10.08 9.48 10.51
CA ALA A 255 -9.70 9.99 9.21
C ALA A 255 -8.37 10.75 9.31
N HIS A 256 -7.49 10.55 8.34
CA HIS A 256 -6.22 11.26 8.30
C HIS A 256 -5.71 11.32 6.86
N TYR A 257 -4.73 12.17 6.62
CA TYR A 257 -4.04 12.26 5.34
C TYR A 257 -2.52 12.27 5.50
N HIS A 258 -1.82 11.91 4.43
CA HIS A 258 -0.37 11.98 4.34
C HIS A 258 0.05 12.33 2.89
N ARG A 259 1.33 12.70 2.70
CA ARG A 259 1.82 13.19 1.41
C ARG A 259 1.96 12.13 0.33
N SER A 260 2.20 10.88 0.71
CA SER A 260 2.33 9.77 -0.23
C SER A 260 1.05 8.96 -0.28
N GLY A 261 0.69 8.45 -1.45
CA GLY A 261 -0.31 7.40 -1.57
C GLY A 261 0.17 6.11 -0.88
N ALA A 262 -0.78 5.27 -0.51
CA ALA A 262 -0.54 3.94 0.03
C ALA A 262 -1.60 2.98 -0.49
N VAL A 263 -1.30 1.68 -0.51
CA VAL A 263 -2.29 0.65 -0.79
C VAL A 263 -2.46 -0.22 0.45
N LEU A 264 -3.71 -0.44 0.83
CA LEU A 264 -4.08 -1.42 1.84
C LEU A 264 -4.58 -2.67 1.16
N VAL A 265 -4.00 -3.82 1.48
CA VAL A 265 -4.45 -5.14 1.05
C VAL A 265 -5.11 -5.82 2.22
N CYS A 266 -6.38 -6.17 2.09
CA CYS A 266 -7.14 -6.86 3.13
C CYS A 266 -6.69 -8.32 3.20
N LEU A 267 -6.22 -8.74 4.38
CA LEU A 267 -5.74 -10.08 4.66
C LEU A 267 -6.82 -10.96 5.27
N ARG A 268 -7.71 -10.36 6.07
CA ARG A 268 -8.79 -11.03 6.78
C ARG A 268 -9.93 -10.06 7.05
N GLY A 269 -11.15 -10.57 7.08
CA GLY A 269 -12.34 -9.79 7.33
C GLY A 269 -12.81 -9.03 6.09
N ARG A 270 -13.56 -7.97 6.33
CA ARG A 270 -14.26 -7.20 5.32
C ARG A 270 -14.44 -5.76 5.78
N GLY A 271 -14.33 -4.83 4.84
CA GLY A 271 -14.43 -3.43 5.19
C GLY A 271 -14.67 -2.51 4.00
N TYR A 272 -14.64 -1.24 4.28
CA TYR A 272 -14.61 -0.20 3.25
C TYR A 272 -13.71 0.95 3.69
N THR A 273 -13.37 1.80 2.73
CA THR A 273 -12.59 3.02 2.96
C THR A 273 -13.34 4.20 2.36
N PHE A 274 -13.49 5.28 3.12
CA PHE A 274 -13.82 6.60 2.62
C PHE A 274 -12.54 7.33 2.22
N ASN A 275 -12.59 8.02 1.07
CA ASN A 275 -11.51 8.86 0.56
C ASN A 275 -12.09 10.18 0.06
N TRP A 276 -11.52 11.33 0.48
CA TRP A 276 -11.94 12.64 -0.01
C TRP A 276 -10.81 13.67 0.05
N PRO A 277 -10.81 14.65 -0.86
CA PRO A 277 -9.81 15.73 -0.86
C PRO A 277 -9.85 16.53 0.45
N VAL A 278 -8.67 16.98 0.94
CA VAL A 278 -8.59 17.75 2.18
C VAL A 278 -9.36 19.09 2.12
N GLU A 279 -9.55 19.64 0.92
CA GLU A 279 -10.29 20.87 0.66
C GLU A 279 -11.79 20.76 0.99
N LEU A 280 -12.31 19.55 1.07
CA LEU A 280 -13.71 19.34 1.51
C LEU A 280 -13.87 19.47 3.03
N GLY A 281 -12.74 19.54 3.76
CA GLY A 281 -12.72 19.66 5.22
C GLY A 281 -13.12 18.38 5.95
N PRO A 282 -13.32 18.47 7.28
CA PRO A 282 -13.61 17.31 8.12
C PRO A 282 -15.05 16.81 8.03
N ARG A 283 -15.98 17.62 7.48
CA ARG A 283 -17.44 17.37 7.46
C ARG A 283 -18.02 17.56 6.07
N PRO A 284 -17.66 16.71 5.09
CA PRO A 284 -18.09 16.89 3.71
C PRO A 284 -19.59 16.71 3.52
N TRP A 285 -20.28 15.86 4.28
CA TRP A 285 -21.74 15.67 4.16
C TRP A 285 -22.53 16.84 4.75
N GLU A 286 -22.14 17.34 5.93
CA GLU A 286 -22.73 18.58 6.48
C GLU A 286 -22.52 19.78 5.55
N ALA A 287 -21.40 19.81 4.82
CA ALA A 287 -21.11 20.84 3.84
C ALA A 287 -21.84 20.64 2.48
N GLY A 288 -22.68 19.61 2.34
CA GLY A 288 -23.40 19.29 1.09
C GLY A 288 -22.50 18.75 -0.03
N LYS A 289 -21.34 18.22 0.29
CA LYS A 289 -20.31 17.69 -0.65
C LYS A 289 -20.07 16.18 -0.50
N GLY A 290 -20.98 15.47 0.15
CA GLY A 290 -20.84 14.04 0.42
C GLY A 290 -20.76 13.18 -0.85
N ASP A 291 -21.27 13.64 -1.97
CA ASP A 291 -21.16 13.01 -3.29
C ASP A 291 -19.74 12.99 -3.85
N GLN A 292 -18.85 13.81 -3.33
CA GLN A 292 -17.43 13.84 -3.69
C GLN A 292 -16.57 12.88 -2.83
N VAL A 293 -17.15 12.26 -1.81
CA VAL A 293 -16.51 11.23 -1.01
C VAL A 293 -16.54 9.91 -1.77
N ARG A 294 -15.37 9.35 -2.04
CA ARG A 294 -15.25 8.08 -2.75
C ARG A 294 -15.23 6.91 -1.75
N VAL A 295 -15.93 5.86 -2.09
CA VAL A 295 -16.06 4.66 -1.27
C VAL A 295 -15.51 3.47 -2.03
N GLN A 296 -14.68 2.66 -1.37
CA GLN A 296 -14.24 1.36 -1.89
C GLN A 296 -14.45 0.30 -0.83
N GLU A 297 -15.24 -0.69 -1.17
CA GLU A 297 -15.38 -1.91 -0.36
C GLU A 297 -14.32 -2.96 -0.73
N TYR A 298 -13.96 -3.78 0.23
CA TYR A 298 -13.03 -4.89 0.06
C TYR A 298 -13.31 -6.00 1.07
N LYS A 299 -12.91 -7.21 0.71
CA LYS A 299 -12.82 -8.39 1.59
C LYS A 299 -11.39 -8.95 1.54
N ALA A 300 -11.11 -10.01 2.29
CA ALA A 300 -9.83 -10.71 2.23
C ALA A 300 -9.42 -11.01 0.79
N GLY A 301 -8.23 -10.59 0.37
CA GLY A 301 -7.74 -10.63 -1.00
C GLY A 301 -8.06 -9.38 -1.83
N GLY A 302 -8.89 -8.47 -1.32
CA GLY A 302 -9.15 -7.15 -1.95
C GLY A 302 -8.16 -6.09 -1.50
N LEU A 303 -8.18 -4.94 -2.19
CA LEU A 303 -7.26 -3.85 -1.90
C LEU A 303 -7.86 -2.48 -2.25
N VAL A 304 -7.34 -1.43 -1.61
CA VAL A 304 -7.76 -0.05 -1.82
C VAL A 304 -6.58 0.91 -1.75
N ALA A 305 -6.55 1.90 -2.64
CA ALA A 305 -5.65 3.04 -2.51
C ALA A 305 -6.12 3.95 -1.38
N ALA A 306 -5.23 4.24 -0.45
CA ALA A 306 -5.39 5.33 0.48
C ALA A 306 -4.81 6.60 -0.16
N ALA A 307 -5.57 7.69 -0.17
CA ALA A 307 -5.23 8.93 -0.86
C ALA A 307 -5.14 8.80 -2.39
N PRO A 308 -6.23 8.45 -3.09
CA PRO A 308 -6.25 8.26 -4.55
C PRO A 308 -5.91 9.54 -5.34
N GLY A 309 -5.87 10.69 -4.72
CA GLY A 309 -5.38 11.93 -5.31
C GLY A 309 -3.85 12.13 -5.27
N GLY A 310 -3.08 11.10 -4.88
CA GLY A 310 -1.62 11.21 -4.83
C GLY A 310 -1.07 11.90 -3.58
N GLY A 311 -1.84 12.00 -2.54
CA GLY A 311 -1.58 12.74 -1.29
C GLY A 311 -2.66 13.80 -1.07
N ASN A 312 -2.65 14.45 0.10
CA ASN A 312 -3.65 15.45 0.47
C ASN A 312 -5.10 14.99 0.36
N TRP A 313 -5.34 13.73 0.56
CA TRP A 313 -6.67 13.14 0.65
C TRP A 313 -6.85 12.50 2.01
N PHE A 314 -7.91 12.90 2.72
CA PHE A 314 -8.36 12.15 3.88
C PHE A 314 -8.77 10.75 3.47
N HIS A 315 -8.41 9.78 4.29
CA HIS A 315 -8.89 8.42 4.18
C HIS A 315 -9.22 7.86 5.56
N GLN A 316 -10.22 6.99 5.60
CA GLN A 316 -10.76 6.42 6.82
C GLN A 316 -11.19 4.98 6.57
N HIS A 317 -10.74 4.06 7.42
CA HIS A 317 -10.91 2.60 7.22
C HIS A 317 -11.87 2.03 8.24
N PHE A 318 -12.77 1.16 7.78
CA PHE A 318 -13.89 0.63 8.56
C PHE A 318 -13.89 -0.89 8.53
N ASN A 319 -13.99 -1.52 9.71
CA ASN A 319 -14.25 -2.95 9.83
C ASN A 319 -15.76 -3.18 9.95
N ILE A 320 -16.37 -3.83 8.96
CA ILE A 320 -17.80 -4.21 8.99
C ILE A 320 -18.02 -5.70 9.23
N SER A 321 -16.96 -6.49 9.41
CA SER A 321 -17.08 -7.92 9.64
C SER A 321 -17.28 -8.28 11.11
N LYS A 322 -17.74 -9.52 11.35
CA LYS A 322 -17.87 -10.12 12.69
C LYS A 322 -16.54 -10.59 13.29
N GLU A 323 -15.46 -10.39 12.56
CA GLU A 323 -14.09 -10.69 12.98
C GLU A 323 -13.20 -9.46 12.83
N PRO A 324 -12.04 -9.40 13.49
CA PRO A 324 -11.09 -8.33 13.26
C PRO A 324 -10.67 -8.25 11.80
N THR A 325 -10.65 -7.05 11.24
CA THR A 325 -10.18 -6.83 9.86
C THR A 325 -8.70 -6.50 9.87
N ARG A 326 -7.92 -7.29 9.12
CA ARG A 326 -6.47 -7.18 9.07
C ARG A 326 -6.02 -6.76 7.69
N TYR A 327 -5.01 -5.89 7.65
CA TYR A 327 -4.42 -5.37 6.42
C TYR A 327 -2.90 -5.48 6.43
N ILE A 328 -2.31 -5.62 5.24
CA ILE A 328 -0.97 -5.11 5.00
C ILE A 328 -1.06 -3.81 4.22
N ASN A 329 -0.33 -2.82 4.66
CA ASN A 329 -0.20 -1.55 3.97
C ASN A 329 1.15 -1.50 3.28
N PHE A 330 1.17 -1.17 1.98
CA PHE A 330 2.39 -0.83 1.25
C PHE A 330 2.36 0.67 0.95
N TRP A 331 3.35 1.39 1.44
CA TRP A 331 3.49 2.81 1.17
C TRP A 331 4.88 3.13 0.65
N GLY A 332 5.05 4.38 0.25
CA GLY A 332 6.33 4.92 -0.10
C GLY A 332 6.58 4.93 -1.58
N GLY A 333 7.53 5.69 -1.90
CA GLY A 333 8.24 5.83 -3.13
C GLY A 333 9.65 6.23 -2.74
N PRO A 334 10.55 6.47 -3.69
CA PRO A 334 11.94 6.85 -3.43
C PRO A 334 12.10 8.11 -2.57
N THR A 335 11.04 8.90 -2.47
CA THR A 335 10.97 10.17 -1.72
C THR A 335 9.95 10.14 -0.60
N ALA A 336 9.51 8.97 -0.16
CA ALA A 336 8.58 8.85 0.95
C ALA A 336 9.27 9.25 2.25
N HIS A 337 9.44 10.54 2.43
CA HIS A 337 9.76 11.08 3.73
C HIS A 337 8.59 10.84 4.67
N TRP A 338 8.90 10.38 5.82
CA TRP A 338 8.00 9.99 6.88
C TRP A 338 7.26 11.21 7.44
N GLY A 339 6.59 11.94 6.62
CA GLY A 339 5.56 12.91 6.92
C GLY A 339 5.53 13.54 8.31
N GLY A 340 6.64 13.93 8.84
CA GLY A 340 6.71 14.93 9.89
C GLY A 340 6.21 16.26 9.32
N ILE A 341 5.54 17.10 10.11
CA ILE A 341 5.18 18.44 9.69
C ILE A 341 6.46 19.28 9.54
N PHE A 342 7.50 18.91 10.27
CA PHE A 342 8.81 19.55 10.30
C PHE A 342 9.88 18.45 10.39
N GLU A 343 10.54 18.15 9.30
CA GLU A 343 11.76 17.36 9.29
C GLU A 343 12.95 18.31 9.20
N GLU A 344 13.40 18.80 10.34
CA GLU A 344 14.77 19.26 10.49
C GLU A 344 15.62 18.08 10.92
N HIS A 345 16.77 17.89 10.27
CA HIS A 345 17.64 16.75 10.49
C HIS A 345 18.08 16.65 11.96
N GLY A 346 17.71 15.57 12.64
CA GLY A 346 18.22 15.17 13.94
C GLY A 346 17.39 15.56 15.16
N GLU A 347 16.20 16.15 15.02
CA GLU A 347 15.29 16.43 16.13
C GLU A 347 14.17 15.41 16.22
N GLU A 348 13.68 15.12 17.45
CA GLU A 348 12.47 14.34 17.68
C GLU A 348 11.26 15.12 17.18
N VAL A 349 10.75 14.74 16.03
CA VAL A 349 9.57 15.38 15.44
C VAL A 349 8.33 14.57 15.77
N LEU A 350 7.37 15.22 16.43
CA LEU A 350 6.05 14.62 16.66
C LEU A 350 5.33 14.44 15.32
N SER A 351 4.97 13.18 15.00
CA SER A 351 4.26 12.87 13.78
C SER A 351 2.92 13.62 13.72
N GLY A 352 2.70 14.43 12.70
CA GLY A 352 1.43 15.15 12.48
C GLY A 352 0.19 14.26 12.39
N ASN A 353 0.38 12.94 12.31
CA ASN A 353 -0.69 11.96 12.37
C ASN A 353 -1.27 11.74 13.79
N HIS A 354 -0.65 12.29 14.82
CA HIS A 354 -1.13 12.21 16.20
C HIS A 354 -2.01 13.39 16.60
N PHE A 355 -1.87 14.51 15.92
CA PHE A 355 -2.58 15.76 16.23
C PHE A 355 -3.78 15.97 15.33
N GLY A 356 -4.80 16.60 15.89
CA GLY A 356 -5.96 17.06 15.14
C GLY A 356 -5.62 18.15 14.13
N ILE A 357 -6.41 18.26 13.08
CA ILE A 357 -6.22 19.30 12.04
C ILE A 357 -6.25 20.70 12.59
N HIS A 358 -6.98 20.94 13.69
CA HIS A 358 -7.03 22.25 14.37
C HIS A 358 -5.78 22.56 15.21
N GLU A 359 -4.95 21.54 15.46
CA GLU A 359 -3.68 21.64 16.17
C GLU A 359 -2.47 21.65 15.20
N GLY A 360 -2.73 21.86 13.90
CA GLY A 360 -1.71 21.77 12.86
C GLY A 360 -1.35 20.35 12.44
N GLY A 361 -2.11 19.34 12.92
CA GLY A 361 -1.95 17.95 12.56
C GLY A 361 -2.68 17.56 11.27
N ARG A 362 -2.80 16.26 11.02
CA ARG A 362 -3.36 15.67 9.80
C ARG A 362 -4.49 14.68 10.07
N THR A 363 -5.03 14.70 11.28
CA THR A 363 -6.05 13.74 11.74
C THR A 363 -7.33 14.47 12.10
N ILE A 364 -8.46 13.94 11.65
CA ILE A 364 -9.79 14.35 12.11
C ILE A 364 -10.10 13.49 13.35
N LEU A 365 -10.21 14.12 14.51
CA LEU A 365 -10.58 13.42 15.74
C LEU A 365 -12.07 13.01 15.68
N TYR A 366 -12.47 11.94 16.36
CA TYR A 366 -13.84 11.40 16.28
C TYR A 366 -14.93 12.41 16.63
N TRP A 367 -14.68 13.34 17.57
CA TRP A 367 -15.61 14.41 17.90
C TRP A 367 -15.68 15.52 16.84
N GLN A 368 -14.71 15.57 15.92
CA GLN A 368 -14.62 16.53 14.82
C GLN A 368 -15.20 15.97 13.52
N GLU A 369 -15.37 14.66 13.43
CA GLU A 369 -15.82 14.00 12.19
C GLU A 369 -17.26 14.37 11.86
N ASP A 370 -17.63 14.20 10.60
CA ASP A 370 -19.00 14.33 10.13
C ASP A 370 -19.90 13.29 10.82
N PRO A 371 -21.03 13.69 11.43
CA PRO A 371 -21.97 12.75 12.07
C PRO A 371 -22.44 11.63 11.15
N TYR A 372 -22.55 11.90 9.85
CA TYR A 372 -22.91 10.92 8.82
C TYR A 372 -21.99 9.68 8.85
N VAL A 373 -20.70 9.87 9.10
CA VAL A 373 -19.72 8.77 9.14
C VAL A 373 -20.15 7.69 10.13
N ARG A 374 -20.52 8.12 11.35
CA ARG A 374 -20.95 7.20 12.41
C ARG A 374 -22.29 6.55 12.12
N GLU A 375 -23.24 7.32 11.57
CA GLU A 375 -24.57 6.81 11.19
C GLU A 375 -24.47 5.77 10.07
N TYR A 376 -23.71 6.09 9.04
CA TYR A 376 -23.45 5.16 7.93
C TYR A 376 -22.77 3.88 8.42
N TYR A 377 -21.75 4.01 9.26
CA TYR A 377 -21.04 2.85 9.81
C TYR A 377 -21.97 1.96 10.65
N ARG A 378 -22.79 2.54 11.50
CA ARG A 378 -23.79 1.78 12.27
C ARG A 378 -24.81 1.06 11.38
N ALA A 379 -25.22 1.68 10.29
CA ALA A 379 -26.10 1.05 9.32
C ALA A 379 -25.40 -0.17 8.67
N ARG A 380 -24.18 -0.01 8.20
CA ARG A 380 -23.41 -1.10 7.59
C ARG A 380 -23.15 -2.26 8.56
N LEU A 381 -22.85 -1.98 9.82
CA LEU A 381 -22.69 -3.04 10.84
C LEU A 381 -23.99 -3.83 11.05
N ARG A 382 -25.16 -3.17 11.07
CA ARG A 382 -26.45 -3.88 11.18
C ARG A 382 -26.69 -4.81 9.99
N GLU A 383 -26.38 -4.38 8.77
CA GLU A 383 -26.49 -5.21 7.55
C GLU A 383 -25.64 -6.48 7.66
N GLU A 384 -24.45 -6.36 8.21
CA GLU A 384 -23.51 -7.46 8.40
C GLU A 384 -23.78 -8.27 9.70
N GLY A 385 -24.68 -7.80 10.56
CA GLY A 385 -24.96 -8.41 11.88
C GLY A 385 -23.78 -8.34 12.84
N ALA A 386 -22.99 -7.26 12.74
CA ALA A 386 -21.91 -6.92 13.66
C ALA A 386 -22.32 -5.77 14.60
N GLU A 387 -21.68 -5.66 15.76
CA GLU A 387 -22.01 -4.66 16.75
C GLU A 387 -21.08 -3.44 16.68
N PHE A 388 -21.66 -2.25 16.88
CA PHE A 388 -20.88 -1.02 17.03
C PHE A 388 -20.20 -1.01 18.40
N ASN A 389 -18.86 -0.88 18.41
CA ASN A 389 -18.05 -1.02 19.62
C ASN A 389 -17.06 0.14 19.83
N MET A 390 -17.44 1.34 19.39
CA MET A 390 -16.65 2.55 19.65
C MET A 390 -17.05 3.16 21.00
N PRO A 391 -16.08 3.53 21.87
CA PRO A 391 -16.39 4.25 23.11
C PRO A 391 -17.08 5.60 22.84
N GLU A 392 -18.23 5.84 23.45
CA GLU A 392 -19.01 7.08 23.26
C GLU A 392 -18.24 8.34 23.66
N ALA A 393 -17.34 8.25 24.64
CA ALA A 393 -16.49 9.36 25.08
C ALA A 393 -15.61 9.95 23.96
N LEU A 394 -15.32 9.18 22.90
CA LEU A 394 -14.53 9.67 21.76
C LEU A 394 -15.26 10.72 20.93
N PHE A 395 -16.57 10.77 20.99
CA PHE A 395 -17.41 11.65 20.19
C PHE A 395 -17.78 12.94 20.93
N VAL A 396 -17.26 13.12 22.15
CA VAL A 396 -17.46 14.32 22.96
C VAL A 396 -16.16 15.13 22.92
N PRO A 397 -16.21 16.44 22.64
CA PRO A 397 -15.05 17.30 22.74
C PRO A 397 -14.40 17.15 24.13
N PRO A 398 -13.06 17.10 24.24
CA PRO A 398 -12.42 17.19 25.54
C PRO A 398 -12.87 18.46 26.24
N ALA A 399 -13.22 18.37 27.54
CA ALA A 399 -13.52 19.54 28.34
C ALA A 399 -12.32 20.49 28.24
N GLU A 400 -12.56 21.77 27.99
CA GLU A 400 -11.49 22.79 28.01
C GLU A 400 -10.79 22.67 29.37
N VAL A 401 -9.58 22.21 29.36
CA VAL A 401 -8.72 22.24 30.55
C VAL A 401 -8.49 23.73 30.80
N GLY A 402 -9.23 24.25 31.78
CA GLY A 402 -9.21 25.66 32.09
C GLY A 402 -7.78 26.17 32.12
N ALA A 403 -7.53 27.21 31.37
CA ALA A 403 -6.28 27.94 31.37
C ALA A 403 -5.89 28.25 32.83
N ARG A 404 -4.85 27.54 33.32
CA ARG A 404 -4.16 27.90 34.53
C ARG A 404 -2.88 28.64 34.22
#